data_f4f51cff707ed5436f669cabf4f358cc
#
_entry.id   f4f51cff707ed5436f669cabf4f358cc
#
_cell.length_a   1.000
_cell.length_b   1.000
_cell.length_c   1.000
_cell.angle_alpha   90.00
_cell.angle_beta   90.00
_cell.angle_gamma   90.00
#
_symmetry.space_group_name_H-M   'P 1'
#
loop_
_entity.id
_entity.type
_entity.pdbx_description
1 polymer ?
#
loop_
_entity_poly.entity_id
_entity_poly.type
_entity_poly.pdbx_seq_one_letter_code
_entity_poly.pdbx_strand_id
1 'polypeptide(L)'
;KRQVLHSPEGSIEVVPSERYLIVDSNSSRIPEQIRNTCDIAIVCGKTVDNQSLSQLASELVSENGCVLTIQNGLGNAELLAHKVGRDRVIVGSITHAAWRNSEGEVHWVGRGEIILGPLDERGHKYTDSILDVLNDAELNASKSDNIQQILWKKLLINVAINPVCSIAGVRNGALLEVKSLWQQAMQAMREAAIVARASGVDLGDIELESYLREVVSICLLYTSPSPRDLSKSRM
;
A
#
# COMPACT_ATOMS: atom_id res chain seq x y z
N LYS A 1 -18.95 4.05 16.45
CA LYS A 1 -18.76 5.28 15.66
C LYS A 1 -19.04 4.95 14.20
N ARG A 2 -19.63 5.85 13.45
CA ARG A 2 -19.84 5.69 12.00
C ARG A 2 -18.49 5.78 11.29
N GLN A 3 -18.30 5.01 10.22
CA GLN A 3 -17.21 5.22 9.26
C GLN A 3 -17.77 6.12 8.15
N VAL A 4 -17.05 7.18 7.82
CA VAL A 4 -17.46 8.14 6.79
C VAL A 4 -16.37 8.20 5.74
N LEU A 5 -16.76 8.05 4.48
CA LEU A 5 -15.90 8.16 3.31
C LEU A 5 -16.37 9.32 2.44
N HIS A 6 -15.48 10.26 2.15
CA HIS A 6 -15.65 11.30 1.17
C HIS A 6 -14.98 10.86 -0.13
N SER A 7 -15.75 10.71 -1.20
CA SER A 7 -15.22 10.28 -2.50
C SER A 7 -14.58 11.43 -3.28
N PRO A 8 -13.75 11.14 -4.29
CA PRO A 8 -13.16 12.17 -5.14
C PRO A 8 -14.19 12.99 -5.92
N GLU A 9 -15.36 12.41 -6.18
CA GLU A 9 -16.47 13.05 -6.90
C GLU A 9 -17.34 13.91 -5.97
N GLY A 10 -17.04 13.96 -4.68
CA GLY A 10 -17.75 14.76 -3.67
C GLY A 10 -18.94 14.06 -3.03
N SER A 11 -19.16 12.77 -3.29
CA SER A 11 -20.16 11.99 -2.56
C SER A 11 -19.66 11.66 -1.15
N ILE A 12 -20.60 11.51 -0.22
CA ILE A 12 -20.31 11.11 1.17
C ILE A 12 -21.03 9.80 1.43
N GLU A 13 -20.26 8.78 1.76
CA GLU A 13 -20.77 7.47 2.14
C GLU A 13 -20.61 7.25 3.63
N VAL A 14 -21.67 6.74 4.25
CA VAL A 14 -21.67 6.40 5.67
C VAL A 14 -21.88 4.91 5.83
N VAL A 15 -20.87 4.22 6.33
CA VAL A 15 -20.98 2.80 6.64
C VAL A 15 -21.61 2.64 8.02
N PRO A 16 -22.79 2.02 8.13
CA PRO A 16 -23.44 1.78 9.42
C PRO A 16 -22.63 0.84 10.31
N SER A 17 -22.66 1.09 11.61
CA SER A 17 -21.88 0.32 12.61
C SER A 17 -22.22 -1.18 12.65
N GLU A 18 -23.39 -1.54 12.16
CA GLU A 18 -23.88 -2.92 12.11
C GLU A 18 -23.18 -3.77 11.02
N ARG A 19 -22.51 -3.08 10.08
CA ARG A 19 -21.79 -3.74 8.97
C ARG A 19 -20.34 -4.05 9.24
N TYR A 20 -19.79 -3.65 10.39
CA TYR A 20 -18.40 -3.94 10.72
C TYR A 20 -18.20 -4.15 12.21
N LEU A 21 -17.17 -4.90 12.56
CA LEU A 21 -16.69 -5.11 13.91
C LEU A 21 -15.29 -4.48 14.03
N ILE A 22 -15.09 -3.69 15.09
CA ILE A 22 -13.77 -3.17 15.43
C ILE A 22 -13.23 -4.00 16.57
N VAL A 23 -12.06 -4.61 16.35
CA VAL A 23 -11.34 -5.37 17.36
C VAL A 23 -10.00 -4.69 17.60
N ASP A 24 -9.61 -4.52 18.86
CA ASP A 24 -8.29 -4.02 19.21
C ASP A 24 -7.24 -5.11 18.93
N SER A 25 -6.29 -4.81 18.04
CA SER A 25 -5.21 -5.74 17.70
C SER A 25 -4.24 -5.99 18.87
N ASN A 26 -4.22 -5.10 19.87
CA ASN A 26 -3.45 -5.27 21.10
C ASN A 26 -4.21 -6.07 22.15
N SER A 27 -5.50 -6.32 21.97
CA SER A 27 -6.26 -7.17 22.86
C SER A 27 -5.89 -8.64 22.62
N SER A 28 -5.48 -9.33 23.66
CA SER A 28 -5.05 -10.73 23.60
C SER A 28 -6.16 -11.74 23.25
N ARG A 29 -7.35 -11.27 22.86
CA ARG A 29 -8.50 -12.13 22.58
C ARG A 29 -9.30 -11.65 21.38
N ILE A 30 -9.02 -12.26 20.23
CA ILE A 30 -9.96 -12.26 19.12
C ILE A 30 -11.22 -13.03 19.56
N PRO A 31 -12.43 -12.46 19.35
CA PRO A 31 -13.66 -13.20 19.61
C PRO A 31 -13.67 -14.55 18.90
N GLU A 32 -14.04 -15.64 19.62
CA GLU A 32 -14.02 -17.00 19.08
C GLU A 32 -14.87 -17.13 17.81
N GLN A 33 -15.95 -16.36 17.73
CA GLN A 33 -16.92 -16.40 16.63
C GLN A 33 -16.34 -15.93 15.28
N ILE A 34 -15.21 -15.19 15.29
CA ILE A 34 -14.56 -14.69 14.07
C ILE A 34 -13.23 -15.38 13.77
N ARG A 35 -12.81 -16.35 14.61
CA ARG A 35 -11.60 -17.13 14.34
C ARG A 35 -11.81 -18.07 13.17
N ASN A 36 -10.84 -18.09 12.25
CA ASN A 36 -10.84 -18.95 11.06
C ASN A 36 -12.11 -18.85 10.20
N THR A 37 -12.72 -17.66 10.13
CA THR A 37 -13.95 -17.45 9.36
C THR A 37 -13.80 -16.51 8.18
N CYS A 38 -12.69 -15.76 8.09
CA CYS A 38 -12.49 -14.80 7.02
C CYS A 38 -11.97 -15.48 5.75
N ASP A 39 -12.63 -15.26 4.64
CA ASP A 39 -12.16 -15.70 3.32
C ASP A 39 -10.98 -14.86 2.84
N ILE A 40 -11.00 -13.56 3.16
CA ILE A 40 -9.95 -12.60 2.77
C ILE A 40 -9.61 -11.74 3.99
N ALA A 41 -8.32 -11.67 4.33
CA ALA A 41 -7.78 -10.69 5.27
C ALA A 41 -6.92 -9.67 4.52
N ILE A 42 -7.24 -8.38 4.65
CA ILE A 42 -6.46 -7.30 4.00
C ILE A 42 -5.57 -6.63 5.03
N VAL A 43 -4.25 -6.70 4.84
CA VAL A 43 -3.25 -6.10 5.72
C VAL A 43 -2.80 -4.75 5.17
N CYS A 44 -3.21 -3.67 5.85
CA CYS A 44 -2.93 -2.29 5.48
C CYS A 44 -2.16 -1.52 6.57
N GLY A 45 -1.83 -2.16 7.68
CA GLY A 45 -1.14 -1.54 8.81
C GLY A 45 0.30 -1.17 8.50
N LYS A 46 0.97 -0.51 9.44
CA LYS A 46 2.38 -0.14 9.26
C LYS A 46 3.29 -1.35 9.44
N THR A 47 4.41 -1.37 8.72
CA THR A 47 5.40 -2.47 8.75
C THR A 47 5.92 -2.78 10.16
N VAL A 48 6.01 -1.78 11.05
CA VAL A 48 6.43 -1.98 12.45
C VAL A 48 5.48 -2.89 13.24
N ASP A 49 4.24 -3.02 12.79
CA ASP A 49 3.19 -3.85 13.42
C ASP A 49 3.06 -5.23 12.77
N ASN A 50 3.90 -5.57 11.80
CA ASN A 50 3.74 -6.78 10.98
C ASN A 50 3.75 -8.07 11.80
N GLN A 51 4.47 -8.12 12.91
CA GLN A 51 4.47 -9.31 13.77
C GLN A 51 3.07 -9.56 14.35
N SER A 52 2.42 -8.53 14.88
CA SER A 52 1.06 -8.64 15.43
C SER A 52 0.02 -8.80 14.32
N LEU A 53 0.17 -8.10 13.20
CA LEU A 53 -0.74 -8.19 12.06
C LEU A 53 -0.70 -9.57 11.40
N SER A 54 0.48 -10.17 11.26
CA SER A 54 0.60 -11.53 10.70
C SER A 54 -0.01 -12.60 11.63
N GLN A 55 0.15 -12.42 12.93
CA GLN A 55 -0.48 -13.29 13.92
C GLN A 55 -2.01 -13.14 13.84
N LEU A 56 -2.52 -11.90 13.85
CA LEU A 56 -3.95 -11.61 13.75
C LEU A 56 -4.54 -12.18 12.45
N ALA A 57 -3.90 -11.94 11.32
CA ALA A 57 -4.35 -12.47 10.02
C ALA A 57 -4.44 -14.01 10.03
N SER A 58 -3.44 -14.69 10.62
CA SER A 58 -3.43 -16.16 10.69
C SER A 58 -4.53 -16.74 11.58
N GLU A 59 -4.99 -15.98 12.57
CA GLU A 59 -6.07 -16.40 13.47
C GLU A 59 -7.47 -16.12 12.89
N LEU A 60 -7.59 -15.17 11.98
CA LEU A 60 -8.87 -14.77 11.37
C LEU A 60 -9.17 -15.55 10.09
N VAL A 61 -8.16 -15.78 9.26
CA VAL A 61 -8.34 -16.39 7.94
C VAL A 61 -8.72 -17.86 8.06
N SER A 62 -9.78 -18.25 7.35
CA SER A 62 -10.25 -19.62 7.26
C SER A 62 -9.20 -20.54 6.60
N GLU A 63 -9.38 -21.85 6.68
CA GLU A 63 -8.47 -22.82 6.07
C GLU A 63 -8.32 -22.61 4.56
N ASN A 64 -9.40 -22.22 3.89
CA ASN A 64 -9.43 -21.94 2.45
C ASN A 64 -9.30 -20.45 2.11
N GLY A 65 -9.12 -19.58 3.07
CA GLY A 65 -8.99 -18.15 2.87
C GLY A 65 -7.56 -17.72 2.57
N CYS A 66 -7.38 -16.44 2.23
CA CYS A 66 -6.11 -15.85 1.85
C CYS A 66 -5.85 -14.49 2.51
N VAL A 67 -4.61 -14.03 2.41
CA VAL A 67 -4.19 -12.73 2.94
C VAL A 67 -3.69 -11.86 1.81
N LEU A 68 -4.28 -10.68 1.66
CA LEU A 68 -3.79 -9.62 0.78
C LEU A 68 -2.97 -8.61 1.60
N THR A 69 -1.74 -8.32 1.19
CA THR A 69 -1.01 -7.17 1.70
C THR A 69 -0.89 -6.08 0.63
N ILE A 70 -1.30 -4.86 0.98
CA ILE A 70 -1.14 -3.65 0.15
C ILE A 70 -0.20 -2.63 0.83
N GLN A 71 0.63 -3.09 1.77
CA GLN A 71 1.58 -2.27 2.48
C GLN A 71 2.70 -1.79 1.56
N ASN A 72 3.18 -0.57 1.79
CA ASN A 72 4.35 -0.06 1.09
C ASN A 72 5.64 -0.77 1.55
N GLY A 73 6.62 -0.88 0.65
CA GLY A 73 7.91 -1.49 0.91
C GLY A 73 7.94 -2.98 0.55
N LEU A 74 9.07 -3.61 0.84
CA LEU A 74 9.34 -5.02 0.55
C LEU A 74 9.41 -5.84 1.84
N GLY A 75 9.30 -7.18 1.72
CA GLY A 75 9.43 -8.10 2.86
C GLY A 75 8.16 -8.30 3.69
N ASN A 76 7.11 -7.51 3.48
CA ASN A 76 5.85 -7.64 4.23
C ASN A 76 5.14 -8.97 3.95
N ALA A 77 5.12 -9.38 2.69
CA ALA A 77 4.48 -10.63 2.25
C ALA A 77 5.19 -11.87 2.79
N GLU A 78 6.50 -11.85 2.85
CA GLU A 78 7.31 -12.94 3.39
C GLU A 78 7.01 -13.16 4.89
N LEU A 79 6.86 -12.08 5.66
CA LEU A 79 6.49 -12.18 7.08
C LEU A 79 5.10 -12.79 7.27
N LEU A 80 4.12 -12.39 6.44
CA LEU A 80 2.79 -12.99 6.43
C LEU A 80 2.83 -14.47 6.04
N ALA A 81 3.63 -14.80 5.02
CA ALA A 81 3.77 -16.15 4.50
C ALA A 81 4.31 -17.15 5.54
N HIS A 82 5.14 -16.70 6.47
CA HIS A 82 5.61 -17.54 7.58
C HIS A 82 4.47 -18.01 8.50
N LYS A 83 3.36 -17.28 8.54
CA LYS A 83 2.20 -17.61 9.40
C LYS A 83 1.08 -18.34 8.65
N VAL A 84 0.78 -17.91 7.42
CA VAL A 84 -0.38 -18.42 6.69
C VAL A 84 -0.04 -19.32 5.50
N GLY A 85 1.23 -19.44 5.13
CA GLY A 85 1.69 -20.15 3.94
C GLY A 85 1.86 -19.23 2.72
N ARG A 86 2.90 -19.47 1.90
CA ARG A 86 3.23 -18.64 0.73
C ARG A 86 2.14 -18.65 -0.35
N ASP A 87 1.51 -19.78 -0.54
CA ASP A 87 0.44 -20.02 -1.52
C ASP A 87 -0.88 -19.31 -1.17
N ARG A 88 -0.99 -18.78 0.05
CA ARG A 88 -2.17 -18.05 0.53
C ARG A 88 -1.93 -16.55 0.67
N VAL A 89 -0.75 -16.05 0.28
CA VAL A 89 -0.43 -14.63 0.35
C VAL A 89 -0.46 -14.00 -1.04
N ILE A 90 -1.29 -12.97 -1.17
CA ILE A 90 -1.38 -12.12 -2.35
C ILE A 90 -0.77 -10.77 -2.02
N VAL A 91 -0.02 -10.22 -2.94
CA VAL A 91 0.67 -8.95 -2.80
C VAL A 91 0.02 -7.92 -3.70
N GLY A 92 -0.19 -6.72 -3.18
CA GLY A 92 -0.77 -5.63 -3.95
C GLY A 92 0.06 -4.36 -3.90
N SER A 93 0.09 -3.66 -5.02
CA SER A 93 0.56 -2.29 -5.15
C SER A 93 -0.64 -1.37 -5.30
N ILE A 94 -0.80 -0.38 -4.43
CA ILE A 94 -1.92 0.56 -4.44
C ILE A 94 -1.42 1.98 -4.74
N THR A 95 -2.10 2.69 -5.64
CA THR A 95 -1.81 4.08 -6.00
C THR A 95 -2.95 5.05 -5.66
N HIS A 96 -4.04 4.57 -5.07
CA HIS A 96 -5.09 5.44 -4.53
C HIS A 96 -4.53 6.39 -3.47
N ALA A 97 -4.99 7.63 -3.50
CA ALA A 97 -4.61 8.65 -2.53
C ALA A 97 -5.77 8.94 -1.58
N ALA A 98 -5.54 8.74 -0.29
CA ALA A 98 -6.51 9.02 0.76
C ALA A 98 -5.81 9.52 2.03
N TRP A 99 -6.53 10.30 2.81
CA TRP A 99 -6.10 10.73 4.14
C TRP A 99 -7.25 10.67 5.14
N ARG A 100 -6.95 10.67 6.42
CA ARG A 100 -7.95 10.62 7.48
C ARG A 100 -7.86 11.89 8.34
N ASN A 101 -9.01 12.54 8.57
CA ASN A 101 -9.08 13.70 9.43
C ASN A 101 -9.04 13.33 10.94
N SER A 102 -9.02 14.34 11.82
CA SER A 102 -8.99 14.15 13.27
C SER A 102 -10.25 13.46 13.83
N GLU A 103 -11.36 13.54 13.11
CA GLU A 103 -12.64 12.91 13.49
C GLU A 103 -12.70 11.44 13.10
N GLY A 104 -11.74 11.00 12.27
CA GLY A 104 -11.62 9.63 11.79
C GLY A 104 -12.30 9.37 10.46
N GLU A 105 -12.79 10.40 9.78
CA GLU A 105 -13.36 10.30 8.44
C GLU A 105 -12.26 10.15 7.40
N VAL A 106 -12.51 9.35 6.38
CA VAL A 106 -11.60 9.09 5.26
C VAL A 106 -11.95 9.98 4.09
N HIS A 107 -10.96 10.69 3.59
CA HIS A 107 -11.04 11.49 2.37
C HIS A 107 -10.26 10.80 1.26
N TRP A 108 -10.96 10.21 0.30
CA TRP A 108 -10.37 9.63 -0.89
C TRP A 108 -10.21 10.73 -1.93
N VAL A 109 -9.00 11.20 -2.13
CA VAL A 109 -8.72 12.42 -2.93
C VAL A 109 -8.15 12.12 -4.31
N GLY A 110 -7.78 10.89 -4.58
CA GLY A 110 -7.25 10.50 -5.89
C GLY A 110 -7.56 9.06 -6.22
N ARG A 111 -8.23 8.85 -7.36
CA ARG A 111 -8.40 7.51 -7.92
C ARG A 111 -7.08 7.04 -8.51
N GLY A 112 -6.68 5.85 -8.14
CA GLY A 112 -5.52 5.15 -8.64
C GLY A 112 -5.93 3.76 -9.11
N GLU A 113 -5.05 2.81 -8.91
CA GLU A 113 -5.27 1.39 -9.19
C GLU A 113 -4.68 0.52 -8.08
N ILE A 114 -5.15 -0.73 -8.02
CA ILE A 114 -4.55 -1.79 -7.21
C ILE A 114 -4.09 -2.88 -8.16
N ILE A 115 -2.78 -3.12 -8.23
CA ILE A 115 -2.23 -4.21 -9.04
C ILE A 115 -1.88 -5.36 -8.10
N LEU A 116 -2.42 -6.54 -8.36
CA LEU A 116 -2.26 -7.71 -7.50
C LEU A 116 -1.44 -8.80 -8.19
N GLY A 117 -0.73 -9.59 -7.39
CA GLY A 117 -0.10 -10.82 -7.83
C GLY A 117 0.14 -11.77 -6.66
N PRO A 118 0.17 -13.07 -6.87
CA PRO A 118 0.45 -14.03 -5.83
C PRO A 118 1.94 -13.98 -5.43
N LEU A 119 2.24 -14.26 -4.17
CA LEU A 119 3.61 -14.44 -3.70
C LEU A 119 4.22 -15.77 -4.19
N ASP A 120 3.38 -16.74 -4.48
CA ASP A 120 3.70 -18.07 -5.00
C ASP A 120 2.66 -18.42 -6.08
N GLU A 121 3.07 -19.08 -7.16
CA GLU A 121 2.18 -19.38 -8.30
C GLU A 121 0.90 -20.14 -7.92
N ARG A 122 0.93 -20.95 -6.88
CA ARG A 122 -0.25 -21.66 -6.36
C ARG A 122 -1.32 -20.71 -5.80
N GLY A 123 -0.96 -19.45 -5.55
CA GLY A 123 -1.88 -18.42 -5.06
C GLY A 123 -2.78 -17.78 -6.13
N HIS A 124 -2.61 -18.11 -7.42
CA HIS A 124 -3.43 -17.52 -8.50
C HIS A 124 -4.94 -17.69 -8.27
N LYS A 125 -5.37 -18.80 -7.71
CA LYS A 125 -6.79 -19.08 -7.40
C LYS A 125 -7.42 -18.04 -6.47
N TYR A 126 -6.63 -17.42 -5.58
CA TYR A 126 -7.12 -16.38 -4.67
C TYR A 126 -7.11 -15.00 -5.30
N THR A 127 -6.21 -14.76 -6.26
CA THR A 127 -6.08 -13.46 -6.91
C THR A 127 -7.36 -13.07 -7.62
N ASP A 128 -7.99 -13.98 -8.36
CA ASP A 128 -9.22 -13.70 -9.10
C ASP A 128 -10.38 -13.36 -8.15
N SER A 129 -10.55 -14.10 -7.05
CA SER A 129 -11.57 -13.79 -6.04
C SER A 129 -11.37 -12.42 -5.37
N ILE A 130 -10.11 -12.02 -5.12
CA ILE A 130 -9.81 -10.69 -4.56
C ILE A 130 -10.10 -9.60 -5.58
N LEU A 131 -9.77 -9.84 -6.87
CA LEU A 131 -10.07 -8.88 -7.95
C LEU A 131 -11.56 -8.59 -8.05
N ASP A 132 -12.39 -9.62 -8.01
CA ASP A 132 -13.84 -9.46 -8.05
C ASP A 132 -14.32 -8.56 -6.90
N VAL A 133 -13.91 -8.85 -5.67
CA VAL A 133 -14.28 -8.05 -4.48
C VAL A 133 -13.83 -6.60 -4.58
N LEU A 134 -12.61 -6.37 -5.07
CA LEU A 134 -12.06 -5.00 -5.18
C LEU A 134 -12.72 -4.22 -6.32
N ASN A 135 -13.03 -4.87 -7.43
CA ASN A 135 -13.68 -4.23 -8.57
C ASN A 135 -15.18 -3.98 -8.30
N ASP A 136 -15.86 -4.87 -7.58
CA ASP A 136 -17.22 -4.62 -7.08
C ASP A 136 -17.27 -3.41 -6.13
N ALA A 137 -16.16 -3.15 -5.42
CA ALA A 137 -15.97 -1.96 -4.59
C ALA A 137 -15.44 -0.74 -5.37
N GLU A 138 -15.40 -0.78 -6.71
CA GLU A 138 -14.94 0.31 -7.61
C GLU A 138 -13.48 0.75 -7.36
N LEU A 139 -12.61 -0.16 -6.89
CA LEU A 139 -11.22 0.13 -6.55
C LEU A 139 -10.25 -0.09 -7.71
N ASN A 140 -10.73 -0.28 -8.95
CA ASN A 140 -9.90 -0.41 -10.16
C ASN A 140 -8.73 -1.39 -9.95
N ALA A 141 -9.04 -2.66 -9.70
CA ALA A 141 -8.05 -3.69 -9.46
C ALA A 141 -7.72 -4.48 -10.73
N SER A 142 -6.44 -4.80 -10.90
CA SER A 142 -5.94 -5.64 -12.00
C SER A 142 -4.89 -6.62 -11.48
N LYS A 143 -4.61 -7.68 -12.26
CA LYS A 143 -3.55 -8.64 -11.92
C LYS A 143 -2.29 -8.45 -12.76
N SER A 144 -1.15 -8.82 -12.16
CA SER A 144 0.14 -8.86 -12.82
C SER A 144 0.79 -10.22 -12.62
N ASP A 145 1.38 -10.76 -13.68
CA ASP A 145 2.20 -11.98 -13.61
C ASP A 145 3.58 -11.69 -12.99
N ASN A 146 3.96 -10.40 -12.90
CA ASN A 146 5.23 -9.99 -12.30
C ASN A 146 5.01 -8.88 -11.26
N ILE A 147 4.38 -9.23 -10.15
CA ILE A 147 4.12 -8.28 -9.07
C ILE A 147 5.41 -7.72 -8.45
N GLN A 148 6.50 -8.48 -8.46
CA GLN A 148 7.79 -8.02 -7.95
C GLN A 148 8.33 -6.83 -8.73
N GLN A 149 8.22 -6.85 -10.06
CA GLN A 149 8.59 -5.71 -10.90
C GLN A 149 7.79 -4.45 -10.54
N ILE A 150 6.48 -4.60 -10.35
CA ILE A 150 5.58 -3.48 -9.98
C ILE A 150 5.98 -2.88 -8.63
N LEU A 151 6.20 -3.73 -7.63
CA LEU A 151 6.62 -3.30 -6.29
C LEU A 151 7.96 -2.55 -6.31
N TRP A 152 8.92 -3.05 -7.07
CA TRP A 152 10.22 -2.41 -7.19
C TRP A 152 10.14 -1.09 -7.95
N LYS A 153 9.40 -1.01 -9.05
CA LYS A 153 9.17 0.27 -9.76
C LYS A 153 8.57 1.32 -8.84
N LYS A 154 7.57 0.95 -8.03
CA LYS A 154 7.00 1.84 -7.01
C LYS A 154 8.01 2.21 -5.93
N LEU A 155 8.85 1.26 -5.50
CA LEU A 155 9.89 1.53 -4.50
C LEU A 155 10.95 2.51 -5.03
N LEU A 156 11.35 2.42 -6.31
CA LEU A 156 12.27 3.38 -6.93
C LEU A 156 11.77 4.82 -6.79
N ILE A 157 10.48 5.04 -7.06
CA ILE A 157 9.84 6.34 -6.91
C ILE A 157 9.83 6.78 -5.43
N ASN A 158 9.44 5.88 -4.52
CA ASN A 158 9.38 6.20 -3.10
C ASN A 158 10.75 6.55 -2.51
N VAL A 159 11.80 5.85 -2.93
CA VAL A 159 13.19 6.12 -2.49
C VAL A 159 13.71 7.44 -3.05
N ALA A 160 13.33 7.78 -4.28
CA ALA A 160 13.73 9.03 -4.90
C ALA A 160 13.05 10.26 -4.26
N ILE A 161 11.75 10.18 -4.03
CA ILE A 161 10.94 11.34 -3.65
C ILE A 161 10.88 11.51 -2.12
N ASN A 162 10.44 10.47 -1.40
CA ASN A 162 10.00 10.63 -0.01
C ASN A 162 11.12 11.12 0.93
N PRO A 163 12.33 10.50 0.97
CA PRO A 163 13.38 10.95 1.88
C PRO A 163 13.92 12.33 1.50
N VAL A 164 14.12 12.60 0.20
CA VAL A 164 14.69 13.86 -0.28
C VAL A 164 13.76 15.02 0.07
N CYS A 165 12.47 14.90 -0.25
CA CYS A 165 11.49 15.94 0.03
C CYS A 165 11.24 16.09 1.54
N SER A 166 11.23 14.99 2.30
CA SER A 166 11.03 15.03 3.75
C SER A 166 12.20 15.71 4.49
N ILE A 167 13.44 15.42 4.11
CA ILE A 167 14.64 16.04 4.72
C ILE A 167 14.72 17.51 4.36
N ALA A 168 14.43 17.86 3.11
CA ALA A 168 14.44 19.25 2.63
C ALA A 168 13.22 20.07 3.12
N GLY A 169 12.18 19.44 3.66
CA GLY A 169 10.94 20.10 4.08
C GLY A 169 10.15 20.73 2.94
N VAL A 170 10.21 20.13 1.74
CA VAL A 170 9.59 20.67 0.52
C VAL A 170 8.54 19.73 -0.06
N ARG A 171 7.69 20.26 -0.94
CA ARG A 171 6.73 19.48 -1.71
C ARG A 171 7.43 18.76 -2.86
N ASN A 172 6.83 17.67 -3.37
CA ASN A 172 7.40 16.86 -4.44
C ASN A 172 7.76 17.68 -5.69
N GLY A 173 6.97 18.69 -6.03
CA GLY A 173 7.22 19.58 -7.18
C GLY A 173 8.56 20.32 -7.14
N ALA A 174 9.10 20.58 -5.95
CA ALA A 174 10.41 21.22 -5.80
C ALA A 174 11.55 20.41 -6.43
N LEU A 175 11.36 19.10 -6.62
CA LEU A 175 12.32 18.25 -7.35
C LEU A 175 12.53 18.71 -8.79
N LEU A 176 11.50 19.22 -9.47
CA LEU A 176 11.61 19.73 -10.84
C LEU A 176 12.22 21.13 -10.93
N GLU A 177 12.13 21.90 -9.84
CA GLU A 177 12.56 23.31 -9.77
C GLU A 177 13.99 23.45 -9.24
N VAL A 178 14.40 22.57 -8.31
CA VAL A 178 15.69 22.67 -7.61
C VAL A 178 16.64 21.57 -8.06
N LYS A 179 17.63 21.95 -8.90
CA LYS A 179 18.59 21.02 -9.52
C LYS A 179 19.29 20.09 -8.52
N SER A 180 19.69 20.60 -7.35
CA SER A 180 20.38 19.79 -6.33
C SER A 180 19.48 18.72 -5.74
N LEU A 181 18.19 19.00 -5.51
CA LEU A 181 17.22 18.01 -5.03
C LEU A 181 16.96 16.95 -6.09
N TRP A 182 16.83 17.35 -7.37
CA TRP A 182 16.72 16.41 -8.48
C TRP A 182 17.90 15.45 -8.55
N GLN A 183 19.12 15.98 -8.45
CA GLN A 183 20.32 15.16 -8.46
C GLN A 183 20.36 14.12 -7.35
N GLN A 184 19.97 14.52 -6.11
CA GLN A 184 19.90 13.59 -4.97
C GLN A 184 18.81 12.53 -5.19
N ALA A 185 17.64 12.90 -5.66
CA ALA A 185 16.56 11.97 -5.97
C ALA A 185 16.99 10.95 -7.03
N MET A 186 17.62 11.41 -8.10
CA MET A 186 18.14 10.54 -9.16
C MET A 186 19.25 9.61 -8.69
N GLN A 187 20.13 10.09 -7.81
CA GLN A 187 21.17 9.25 -7.23
C GLN A 187 20.57 8.11 -6.39
N ALA A 188 19.67 8.44 -5.47
CA ALA A 188 18.97 7.45 -4.65
C ALA A 188 18.20 6.42 -5.51
N MET A 189 17.55 6.88 -6.58
CA MET A 189 16.83 6.01 -7.50
C MET A 189 17.78 5.05 -8.26
N ARG A 190 18.93 5.53 -8.72
CA ARG A 190 19.94 4.70 -9.40
C ARG A 190 20.52 3.63 -8.47
N GLU A 191 20.83 3.99 -7.23
CA GLU A 191 21.30 3.04 -6.22
C GLU A 191 20.25 1.96 -5.95
N ALA A 192 18.99 2.32 -5.78
CA ALA A 192 17.90 1.38 -5.60
C ALA A 192 17.68 0.48 -6.83
N ALA A 193 17.85 1.01 -8.05
CA ALA A 193 17.76 0.22 -9.28
C ALA A 193 18.90 -0.81 -9.40
N ILE A 194 20.12 -0.48 -8.94
CA ILE A 194 21.24 -1.43 -8.86
C ILE A 194 20.90 -2.58 -7.90
N VAL A 195 20.34 -2.25 -6.73
CA VAL A 195 19.93 -3.26 -5.74
C VAL A 195 18.84 -4.16 -6.30
N ALA A 196 17.83 -3.59 -6.98
CA ALA A 196 16.75 -4.37 -7.61
C ALA A 196 17.31 -5.42 -8.58
N ARG A 197 18.20 -5.00 -9.49
CA ARG A 197 18.85 -5.90 -10.46
C ARG A 197 19.71 -6.96 -9.78
N ALA A 198 20.48 -6.56 -8.76
CA ALA A 198 21.28 -7.49 -7.96
C ALA A 198 20.43 -8.51 -7.19
N SER A 199 19.16 -8.16 -6.88
CA SER A 199 18.18 -9.05 -6.27
C SER A 199 17.43 -9.92 -7.31
N GLY A 200 17.85 -9.89 -8.58
CA GLY A 200 17.27 -10.71 -9.65
C GLY A 200 15.95 -10.15 -10.22
N VAL A 201 15.62 -8.90 -9.92
CA VAL A 201 14.39 -8.29 -10.43
C VAL A 201 14.65 -7.64 -11.79
N ASP A 202 13.90 -8.07 -12.78
CA ASP A 202 13.88 -7.41 -14.08
C ASP A 202 13.01 -6.16 -14.01
N LEU A 203 13.66 -5.00 -14.16
CA LEU A 203 12.97 -3.72 -14.21
C LEU A 203 12.45 -3.37 -15.62
N GLY A 204 12.78 -4.17 -16.62
CA GLY A 204 12.53 -3.88 -18.03
C GLY A 204 13.38 -2.70 -18.52
N ASP A 205 12.98 -2.14 -19.68
CA ASP A 205 13.65 -1.00 -20.32
C ASP A 205 13.20 0.34 -19.70
N ILE A 206 13.26 0.42 -18.35
CA ILE A 206 12.89 1.64 -17.65
C ILE A 206 13.98 2.71 -17.81
N GLU A 207 13.60 3.87 -18.37
CA GLU A 207 14.44 5.06 -18.34
C GLU A 207 14.12 5.85 -17.05
N LEU A 208 15.04 5.80 -16.08
CA LEU A 208 14.82 6.25 -14.70
C LEU A 208 14.48 7.73 -14.62
N GLU A 209 15.13 8.57 -15.44
CA GLU A 209 14.90 10.02 -15.40
C GLU A 209 13.51 10.40 -15.92
N SER A 210 13.11 9.84 -17.05
CA SER A 210 11.78 10.07 -17.62
C SER A 210 10.69 9.54 -16.69
N TYR A 211 10.91 8.36 -16.10
CA TYR A 211 9.97 7.77 -15.17
C TYR A 211 9.79 8.61 -13.90
N LEU A 212 10.88 9.08 -13.30
CA LEU A 212 10.79 9.97 -12.13
C LEU A 212 10.11 11.29 -12.49
N ARG A 213 10.44 11.87 -13.65
CA ARG A 213 9.88 13.14 -14.11
C ARG A 213 8.37 13.05 -14.33
N GLU A 214 7.93 11.98 -14.99
CA GLU A 214 6.50 11.71 -15.21
C GLU A 214 5.75 11.64 -13.88
N VAL A 215 6.20 10.80 -12.94
CA VAL A 215 5.53 10.63 -11.65
C VAL A 215 5.52 11.91 -10.83
N VAL A 216 6.63 12.65 -10.76
CA VAL A 216 6.67 13.93 -10.03
C VAL A 216 5.71 14.94 -10.66
N SER A 217 5.61 14.99 -11.99
CA SER A 217 4.69 15.90 -12.71
C SER A 217 3.22 15.59 -12.40
N ILE A 218 2.85 14.32 -12.26
CA ILE A 218 1.50 13.91 -11.85
C ILE A 218 1.27 14.23 -10.36
N CYS A 219 2.26 13.96 -9.52
CA CYS A 219 2.17 14.18 -8.06
C CYS A 219 2.15 15.67 -7.66
N LEU A 220 2.44 16.61 -8.57
CA LEU A 220 2.24 18.05 -8.32
C LEU A 220 0.79 18.38 -7.96
N LEU A 221 -0.17 17.59 -8.45
CA LEU A 221 -1.60 17.75 -8.18
C LEU A 221 -2.01 17.17 -6.82
N TYR A 222 -1.21 16.30 -6.22
CA TYR A 222 -1.50 15.54 -4.98
C TYR A 222 -0.56 15.92 -3.83
N THR A 223 -0.30 17.20 -3.63
CA THR A 223 0.47 17.64 -2.48
C THR A 223 -0.39 17.65 -1.21
N SER A 224 -0.75 16.48 -0.71
CA SER A 224 -1.22 16.38 0.67
C SER A 224 -0.02 16.36 1.61
N PRO A 225 -0.01 17.16 2.68
CA PRO A 225 1.03 17.06 3.70
C PRO A 225 1.02 15.62 4.24
N SER A 226 2.21 15.02 4.37
CA SER A 226 2.34 13.72 5.01
C SER A 226 1.69 13.76 6.41
N PRO A 227 1.00 12.70 6.86
CA PRO A 227 0.52 12.64 8.25
C PRO A 227 1.61 12.91 9.30
N ARG A 228 2.89 12.77 8.93
CA ARG A 228 4.04 13.16 9.75
C ARG A 228 4.21 14.68 9.89
N ASP A 229 3.71 15.46 8.93
CA ASP A 229 3.80 16.94 8.98
C ASP A 229 2.75 17.52 9.93
N LEU A 230 1.65 16.82 10.16
CA LEU A 230 0.62 17.19 11.13
C LEU A 230 1.07 16.95 12.59
N SER A 231 2.10 16.14 12.84
CA SER A 231 2.63 15.91 14.19
C SER A 231 3.47 17.07 14.73
N LYS A 232 3.91 17.99 13.86
CA LYS A 232 4.69 19.18 14.26
C LYS A 232 3.84 20.37 14.74
N SER A 233 2.51 20.29 14.64
CA SER A 233 1.62 21.36 15.13
C SER A 233 1.16 21.17 16.57
N ARG A 234 1.81 20.28 17.34
CA ARG A 234 1.61 20.14 18.80
C ARG A 234 2.91 20.46 19.54
N MET A 235 3.29 21.72 19.46
CA MET A 235 4.09 22.39 20.50
C MET A 235 3.44 23.72 20.82
#